data_5ea267975240ce7409cb3a151df5f5cb
#
_entry.id   5ea267975240ce7409cb3a151df5f5cb
#
_cell.length_a   1.000
_cell.length_b   1.000
_cell.length_c   1.000
_cell.angle_alpha   90.00
_cell.angle_beta   90.00
_cell.angle_gamma   90.00
#
_symmetry.space_group_name_H-M   'P 1'
#
loop_
_entity.id
_entity.type
_entity.pdbx_description
1 polymer ?
#
loop_
_entity_poly.entity_id
_entity_poly.type
_entity_poly.pdbx_seq_one_letter_code
_entity_poly.pdbx_strand_id
1 'polypeptide(L)'
;ACKALRSLGYRIILVNSNPATIMTDPEFADATYVEPLTPDICEQIIAIEKPDALLPTVGGQTALNLALALEQRGVFEKYNVELIGASMTSIQLAEDRQLFKDAMTEIGLKSPPSEVVKTLDDALSAADRIGYPVLVRPSFTLGGSGGGIAHTPEEMRLIGERGLQASPVHSILVDFSLIGWKE
;
A
#
# COMPACT_ATOMS: atom_id res chain seq x y z
N ALA A 1 -1.93 -11.17 16.72
CA ALA A 1 -2.79 -11.97 15.85
C ALA A 1 -2.54 -13.47 16.07
N CYS A 2 -1.31 -14.04 15.90
CA CYS A 2 -1.05 -15.49 15.95
C CYS A 2 -1.57 -16.16 17.23
N LYS A 3 -1.23 -15.61 18.42
CA LYS A 3 -1.71 -16.18 19.69
C LYS A 3 -3.25 -16.20 19.80
N ALA A 4 -3.91 -15.14 19.34
CA ALA A 4 -5.38 -15.06 19.38
C ALA A 4 -5.99 -16.09 18.42
N LEU A 5 -5.48 -16.22 17.22
CA LEU A 5 -5.98 -17.20 16.25
C LEU A 5 -5.73 -18.64 16.71
N ARG A 6 -4.56 -18.95 17.28
CA ARG A 6 -4.30 -20.27 17.87
C ARG A 6 -5.23 -20.60 19.03
N SER A 7 -5.55 -19.63 19.89
CA SER A 7 -6.51 -19.86 20.99
C SER A 7 -7.93 -20.17 20.51
N LEU A 8 -8.24 -19.81 19.24
CA LEU A 8 -9.51 -20.16 18.57
C LEU A 8 -9.43 -21.48 17.79
N GLY A 9 -8.28 -22.18 17.84
CA GLY A 9 -8.10 -23.48 17.20
C GLY A 9 -7.62 -23.44 15.75
N TYR A 10 -7.23 -22.26 15.23
CA TYR A 10 -6.69 -22.15 13.88
C TYR A 10 -5.24 -22.63 13.81
N ARG A 11 -4.90 -23.33 12.73
CA ARG A 11 -3.53 -23.64 12.35
C ARG A 11 -2.92 -22.39 11.69
N ILE A 12 -1.76 -21.97 12.15
CA ILE A 12 -1.10 -20.73 11.72
C ILE A 12 0.12 -21.03 10.86
N ILE A 13 0.13 -20.48 9.66
CA ILE A 13 1.28 -20.49 8.75
C ILE A 13 1.78 -19.05 8.65
N LEU A 14 3.03 -18.82 8.97
CA LEU A 14 3.65 -17.50 8.96
C LEU A 14 4.73 -17.44 7.88
N VAL A 15 4.72 -16.36 7.10
CA VAL A 15 5.78 -16.05 6.13
C VAL A 15 6.36 -14.69 6.48
N ASN A 16 7.68 -14.59 6.61
CA ASN A 16 8.39 -13.34 6.90
C ASN A 16 9.81 -13.41 6.31
N SER A 17 10.25 -12.35 5.67
CA SER A 17 11.60 -12.30 5.09
C SER A 17 12.71 -11.98 6.11
N ASN A 18 12.35 -11.54 7.31
CA ASN A 18 13.32 -11.21 8.35
C ASN A 18 13.55 -12.38 9.33
N PRO A 19 14.73 -13.01 9.33
CA PRO A 19 15.03 -14.10 10.26
C PRO A 19 15.22 -13.65 11.72
N ALA A 20 15.42 -12.35 11.94
CA ALA A 20 15.72 -11.80 13.27
C ALA A 20 14.49 -11.18 13.97
N THR A 21 13.29 -11.46 13.49
CA THR A 21 12.06 -10.98 14.13
C THR A 21 11.51 -12.04 15.10
N ILE A 22 10.88 -11.57 16.18
CA ILE A 22 10.12 -12.44 17.09
C ILE A 22 9.02 -13.24 16.37
N MET A 23 8.53 -12.75 15.22
CA MET A 23 7.49 -13.41 14.43
C MET A 23 7.99 -14.68 13.72
N THR A 24 9.30 -14.86 13.58
CA THR A 24 9.88 -16.10 13.04
C THR A 24 10.22 -17.14 14.11
N ASP A 25 9.92 -16.85 15.37
CA ASP A 25 10.05 -17.81 16.46
C ASP A 25 9.02 -18.95 16.26
N PRO A 26 9.47 -20.24 16.31
CA PRO A 26 8.61 -21.40 16.11
C PRO A 26 7.43 -21.51 17.08
N GLU A 27 7.47 -20.81 18.22
CA GLU A 27 6.36 -20.82 19.19
C GLU A 27 5.12 -20.05 18.68
N PHE A 28 5.26 -19.15 17.70
CA PHE A 28 4.15 -18.30 17.23
C PHE A 28 3.29 -18.92 16.14
N ALA A 29 3.82 -19.84 15.36
CA ALA A 29 3.11 -20.45 14.24
C ALA A 29 3.34 -21.97 14.20
N ASP A 30 2.43 -22.69 13.55
CA ASP A 30 2.54 -24.15 13.35
C ASP A 30 3.47 -24.47 12.18
N ALA A 31 3.63 -23.53 11.24
CA ALA A 31 4.65 -23.54 10.19
C ALA A 31 5.18 -22.12 9.99
N THR A 32 6.50 -21.97 9.91
CA THR A 32 7.16 -20.66 9.71
C THR A 32 8.10 -20.76 8.51
N TYR A 33 7.90 -19.86 7.56
CA TYR A 33 8.72 -19.73 6.36
C TYR A 33 9.52 -18.43 6.44
N VAL A 34 10.84 -18.54 6.44
CA VAL A 34 11.75 -17.39 6.37
C VAL A 34 12.22 -17.26 4.93
N GLU A 35 11.39 -16.60 4.12
CA GLU A 35 11.55 -16.54 2.68
C GLU A 35 11.26 -15.13 2.15
N PRO A 36 11.78 -14.75 0.98
CA PRO A 36 11.42 -13.51 0.32
C PRO A 36 9.91 -13.42 0.08
N LEU A 37 9.32 -12.27 0.43
CA LEU A 37 7.89 -12.02 0.25
C LEU A 37 7.57 -11.67 -1.22
N THR A 38 7.77 -12.63 -2.11
CA THR A 38 7.44 -12.52 -3.54
C THR A 38 6.20 -13.35 -3.88
N PRO A 39 5.43 -12.97 -4.92
CA PRO A 39 4.27 -13.74 -5.33
C PRO A 39 4.59 -15.20 -5.68
N ASP A 40 5.74 -15.48 -6.31
CA ASP A 40 6.13 -16.83 -6.71
C ASP A 40 6.37 -17.73 -5.50
N ILE A 41 7.09 -17.22 -4.50
CA ILE A 41 7.38 -17.98 -3.26
C ILE A 41 6.10 -18.17 -2.44
N CYS A 42 5.30 -17.11 -2.31
CA CYS A 42 4.05 -17.22 -1.55
C CYS A 42 3.04 -18.15 -2.22
N GLU A 43 2.96 -18.19 -3.55
CA GLU A 43 2.14 -19.17 -4.26
C GLU A 43 2.63 -20.60 -4.03
N GLN A 44 3.95 -20.85 -4.00
CA GLN A 44 4.51 -22.17 -3.67
C GLN A 44 4.15 -22.60 -2.25
N ILE A 45 4.25 -21.70 -1.27
CA ILE A 45 3.87 -21.97 0.11
C ILE A 45 2.37 -22.27 0.21
N ILE A 46 1.52 -21.50 -0.47
CA ILE A 46 0.07 -21.75 -0.54
C ILE A 46 -0.23 -23.13 -1.14
N ALA A 47 0.48 -23.52 -2.20
CA ALA A 47 0.32 -24.83 -2.84
C ALA A 47 0.69 -26.01 -1.91
N ILE A 48 1.71 -25.82 -1.06
CA ILE A 48 2.19 -26.82 -0.09
C ILE A 48 1.25 -26.91 1.12
N GLU A 49 0.97 -25.78 1.73
CA GLU A 49 0.28 -25.68 3.02
C GLU A 49 -1.24 -25.70 2.89
N LYS A 50 -1.77 -25.32 1.72
CA LYS A 50 -3.20 -25.26 1.39
C LYS A 50 -4.03 -24.56 2.48
N PRO A 51 -3.69 -23.32 2.82
CA PRO A 51 -4.43 -22.59 3.83
C PRO A 51 -5.85 -22.30 3.34
N ASP A 52 -6.82 -22.30 4.25
CA ASP A 52 -8.19 -21.89 3.96
C ASP A 52 -8.29 -20.38 3.76
N ALA A 53 -7.43 -19.61 4.46
CA ALA A 53 -7.49 -18.16 4.44
C ALA A 53 -6.10 -17.48 4.49
N LEU A 54 -6.02 -16.26 3.95
CA LEU A 54 -4.86 -15.38 4.02
C LEU A 54 -5.24 -14.06 4.70
N LEU A 55 -4.45 -13.64 5.70
CA LEU A 55 -4.63 -12.41 6.46
C LEU A 55 -3.48 -11.41 6.18
N PRO A 56 -3.62 -10.48 5.22
CA PRO A 56 -2.56 -9.54 4.87
C PRO A 56 -2.50 -8.30 5.77
N THR A 57 -3.61 -7.95 6.45
CA THR A 57 -3.77 -6.67 7.16
C THR A 57 -2.87 -6.48 8.37
N VAL A 58 -2.19 -7.53 8.83
CA VAL A 58 -1.22 -7.47 9.95
C VAL A 58 0.24 -7.51 9.49
N GLY A 59 0.50 -7.53 8.19
CA GLY A 59 1.85 -7.59 7.61
C GLY A 59 2.34 -6.27 6.97
N GLY A 60 1.62 -5.16 7.21
CA GLY A 60 1.93 -3.84 6.64
C GLY A 60 1.82 -3.77 5.12
N GLN A 61 2.38 -2.71 4.53
CA GLN A 61 2.27 -2.43 3.09
C GLN A 61 2.79 -3.58 2.21
N THR A 62 3.86 -4.24 2.63
CA THR A 62 4.43 -5.38 1.89
C THR A 62 3.41 -6.51 1.74
N ALA A 63 2.68 -6.84 2.80
CA ALA A 63 1.68 -7.90 2.75
C ALA A 63 0.44 -7.50 1.94
N LEU A 64 0.02 -6.23 2.01
CA LEU A 64 -1.08 -5.71 1.19
C LEU A 64 -0.75 -5.74 -0.30
N ASN A 65 0.44 -5.26 -0.68
CA ASN A 65 0.92 -5.30 -2.06
C ASN A 65 1.06 -6.73 -2.57
N LEU A 66 1.54 -7.64 -1.71
CA LEU A 66 1.65 -9.06 -2.05
C LEU A 66 0.28 -9.71 -2.28
N ALA A 67 -0.70 -9.41 -1.43
CA ALA A 67 -2.07 -9.90 -1.60
C ALA A 67 -2.69 -9.43 -2.93
N LEU A 68 -2.49 -8.15 -3.29
CA LEU A 68 -2.91 -7.62 -4.60
C LEU A 68 -2.26 -8.37 -5.76
N ALA A 69 -0.95 -8.66 -5.68
CA ALA A 69 -0.24 -9.37 -6.73
C ALA A 69 -0.67 -10.85 -6.85
N LEU A 70 -0.97 -11.52 -5.74
CA LEU A 70 -1.50 -12.88 -5.72
C LEU A 70 -2.90 -12.96 -6.33
N GLU A 71 -3.77 -11.99 -6.02
CA GLU A 71 -5.11 -11.88 -6.62
C GLU A 71 -5.03 -11.68 -8.14
N GLN A 72 -4.19 -10.74 -8.60
CA GLN A 72 -3.99 -10.49 -10.03
C GLN A 72 -3.51 -11.72 -10.81
N ARG A 73 -2.84 -12.65 -10.15
CA ARG A 73 -2.42 -13.95 -10.68
C ARG A 73 -3.48 -15.04 -10.58
N GLY A 74 -4.62 -14.76 -9.97
CA GLY A 74 -5.68 -15.74 -9.74
C GLY A 74 -5.33 -16.82 -8.70
N VAL A 75 -4.35 -16.56 -7.83
CA VAL A 75 -3.85 -17.55 -6.84
C VAL A 75 -4.94 -17.91 -5.84
N PHE A 76 -5.72 -16.94 -5.37
CA PHE A 76 -6.77 -17.18 -4.39
C PHE A 76 -7.88 -18.08 -4.94
N GLU A 77 -8.32 -17.85 -6.17
CA GLU A 77 -9.29 -18.72 -6.86
C GLU A 77 -8.69 -20.12 -7.11
N LYS A 78 -7.45 -20.18 -7.64
CA LYS A 78 -6.75 -21.43 -7.98
C LYS A 78 -6.64 -22.40 -6.80
N TYR A 79 -6.37 -21.87 -5.61
CA TYR A 79 -6.15 -22.68 -4.40
C TYR A 79 -7.30 -22.61 -3.40
N ASN A 80 -8.39 -21.94 -3.73
CA ASN A 80 -9.57 -21.74 -2.88
C ASN A 80 -9.20 -21.12 -1.54
N VAL A 81 -8.43 -20.03 -1.55
CA VAL A 81 -7.98 -19.29 -0.36
C VAL A 81 -8.87 -18.08 -0.16
N GLU A 82 -9.46 -17.95 1.02
CA GLU A 82 -10.27 -16.77 1.38
C GLU A 82 -9.37 -15.64 1.87
N LEU A 83 -9.57 -14.42 1.34
CA LEU A 83 -8.91 -13.24 1.88
C LEU A 83 -9.70 -12.71 3.07
N ILE A 84 -9.10 -12.69 4.26
CA ILE A 84 -9.73 -12.25 5.50
C ILE A 84 -9.11 -10.96 6.05
N GLY A 85 -9.86 -10.25 6.91
CA GLY A 85 -9.43 -8.99 7.54
C GLY A 85 -9.81 -7.76 6.73
N ALA A 86 -9.59 -7.76 5.41
CA ALA A 86 -10.10 -6.73 4.49
C ALA A 86 -10.32 -7.35 3.10
N SER A 87 -11.37 -6.91 2.41
CA SER A 87 -11.62 -7.34 1.01
C SER A 87 -10.61 -6.71 0.07
N MET A 88 -10.38 -7.34 -1.09
CA MET A 88 -9.52 -6.77 -2.14
C MET A 88 -9.98 -5.38 -2.56
N THR A 89 -11.30 -5.19 -2.70
CA THR A 89 -11.89 -3.88 -3.03
C THR A 89 -11.54 -2.84 -1.96
N SER A 90 -11.63 -3.20 -0.67
CA SER A 90 -11.28 -2.29 0.42
C SER A 90 -9.79 -1.94 0.44
N ILE A 91 -8.93 -2.92 0.14
CA ILE A 91 -7.48 -2.70 0.04
C ILE A 91 -7.18 -1.76 -1.12
N GLN A 92 -7.73 -2.02 -2.30
CA GLN A 92 -7.54 -1.16 -3.47
C GLN A 92 -8.03 0.27 -3.22
N LEU A 93 -9.22 0.41 -2.62
CA LEU A 93 -9.81 1.70 -2.30
C LEU A 93 -8.95 2.50 -1.31
N ALA A 94 -8.34 1.84 -0.32
CA ALA A 94 -7.49 2.47 0.68
C ALA A 94 -6.11 2.85 0.13
N GLU A 95 -5.57 2.05 -0.80
CA GLU A 95 -4.20 2.21 -1.31
C GLU A 95 -4.13 3.12 -2.55
N ASP A 96 -5.16 3.12 -3.38
CA ASP A 96 -5.24 4.00 -4.55
C ASP A 96 -5.82 5.35 -4.17
N ARG A 97 -5.01 6.39 -4.34
CA ARG A 97 -5.37 7.77 -3.93
C ARG A 97 -6.56 8.34 -4.71
N GLN A 98 -6.68 7.97 -6.00
CA GLN A 98 -7.78 8.44 -6.82
C GLN A 98 -9.08 7.74 -6.43
N LEU A 99 -9.05 6.40 -6.28
CA LEU A 99 -10.21 5.63 -5.85
C LEU A 99 -10.68 6.07 -4.47
N PHE A 100 -9.74 6.34 -3.53
CA PHE A 100 -10.08 6.87 -2.21
C PHE A 100 -10.76 8.22 -2.30
N LYS A 101 -10.22 9.15 -3.10
CA LYS A 101 -10.79 10.48 -3.30
C LYS A 101 -12.20 10.41 -3.89
N ASP A 102 -12.40 9.55 -4.87
CA ASP A 102 -13.71 9.36 -5.52
C ASP A 102 -14.73 8.81 -4.52
N ALA A 103 -14.34 7.80 -3.73
CA ALA A 103 -15.18 7.24 -2.67
C ALA A 103 -15.54 8.29 -1.60
N MET A 104 -14.59 9.12 -1.18
CA MET A 104 -14.88 10.20 -0.22
C MET A 104 -15.85 11.22 -0.80
N THR A 105 -15.73 11.53 -2.09
CA THR A 105 -16.63 12.45 -2.79
C THR A 105 -18.04 11.85 -2.89
N GLU A 106 -18.16 10.57 -3.18
CA GLU A 106 -19.45 9.85 -3.28
C GLU A 106 -20.24 9.90 -1.97
N ILE A 107 -19.57 9.78 -0.84
CA ILE A 107 -20.20 9.88 0.50
C ILE A 107 -20.36 11.33 1.00
N GLY A 108 -20.05 12.33 0.15
CA GLY A 108 -20.24 13.75 0.44
C GLY A 108 -19.13 14.39 1.29
N LEU A 109 -18.00 13.72 1.49
CA LEU A 109 -16.84 14.31 2.15
C LEU A 109 -16.02 15.14 1.16
N LYS A 110 -15.49 16.26 1.64
CA LYS A 110 -14.63 17.14 0.85
C LYS A 110 -13.18 16.74 1.04
N SER A 111 -12.49 16.51 -0.07
CA SER A 111 -11.03 16.37 -0.10
C SER A 111 -10.39 17.68 -0.58
N PRO A 112 -9.14 17.97 -0.18
CA PRO A 112 -8.40 19.09 -0.76
C PRO A 112 -8.31 18.97 -2.28
N PRO A 113 -8.25 20.10 -3.02
CA PRO A 113 -7.95 20.07 -4.45
C PRO A 113 -6.65 19.28 -4.69
N SER A 114 -6.71 18.31 -5.56
CA SER A 114 -5.56 17.43 -5.83
C SER A 114 -5.65 16.82 -7.21
N GLU A 115 -4.50 16.54 -7.82
CA GLU A 115 -4.39 15.91 -9.13
C GLU A 115 -3.32 14.81 -9.11
N VAL A 116 -3.62 13.65 -9.69
CA VAL A 116 -2.65 12.59 -9.92
C VAL A 116 -2.01 12.82 -11.28
N VAL A 117 -0.68 12.87 -11.32
CA VAL A 117 0.08 13.16 -12.54
C VAL A 117 1.24 12.18 -12.71
N LYS A 118 1.68 12.00 -13.96
CA LYS A 118 2.74 11.06 -14.34
C LYS A 118 3.93 11.73 -15.02
N THR A 119 3.84 13.02 -15.30
CA THR A 119 4.94 13.79 -15.90
C THR A 119 5.23 15.02 -15.07
N LEU A 120 6.43 15.57 -15.21
CA LEU A 120 6.83 16.79 -14.52
C LEU A 120 6.05 18.01 -15.04
N ASP A 121 5.78 18.07 -16.33
CA ASP A 121 5.04 19.19 -16.94
C ASP A 121 3.59 19.22 -16.46
N ASP A 122 2.93 18.05 -16.34
CA ASP A 122 1.60 17.95 -15.75
C ASP A 122 1.63 18.33 -14.27
N ALA A 123 2.69 17.97 -13.55
CA ALA A 123 2.85 18.31 -12.14
C ALA A 123 2.98 19.81 -11.91
N LEU A 124 3.74 20.51 -12.73
CA LEU A 124 3.84 21.97 -12.70
C LEU A 124 2.49 22.63 -13.03
N SER A 125 1.83 22.15 -14.09
CA SER A 125 0.52 22.64 -14.49
C SER A 125 -0.54 22.41 -13.41
N ALA A 126 -0.52 21.27 -12.73
CA ALA A 126 -1.41 20.96 -11.60
C ALA A 126 -1.14 21.90 -10.42
N ALA A 127 0.13 22.11 -10.07
CA ALA A 127 0.52 23.01 -8.99
C ALA A 127 0.09 24.47 -9.25
N ASP A 128 0.18 24.93 -10.49
CA ASP A 128 -0.29 26.27 -10.88
C ASP A 128 -1.81 26.40 -10.77
N ARG A 129 -2.57 25.36 -11.12
CA ARG A 129 -4.04 25.35 -10.96
C ARG A 129 -4.48 25.29 -9.51
N ILE A 130 -3.81 24.47 -8.71
CA ILE A 130 -4.12 24.26 -7.27
C ILE A 130 -3.72 25.48 -6.46
N GLY A 131 -2.59 26.09 -6.80
CA GLY A 131 -1.97 27.22 -6.09
C GLY A 131 -0.97 26.76 -5.02
N TYR A 132 0.19 27.42 -4.99
CA TYR A 132 1.24 27.16 -4.01
C TYR A 132 0.88 27.67 -2.61
N PRO A 133 1.34 27.02 -1.52
CA PRO A 133 2.16 25.83 -1.53
C PRO A 133 1.37 24.55 -1.84
N VAL A 134 2.00 23.59 -2.52
CA VAL A 134 1.45 22.26 -2.80
C VAL A 134 2.25 21.16 -2.11
N LEU A 135 1.57 20.09 -1.71
CA LEU A 135 2.16 18.88 -1.19
C LEU A 135 2.30 17.85 -2.31
N VAL A 136 3.48 17.30 -2.49
CA VAL A 136 3.79 16.25 -3.46
C VAL A 136 3.92 14.92 -2.74
N ARG A 137 3.11 13.94 -3.13
CA ARG A 137 3.10 12.59 -2.54
C ARG A 137 3.26 11.53 -3.63
N PRO A 138 4.41 10.83 -3.69
CA PRO A 138 4.57 9.71 -4.60
C PRO A 138 3.56 8.60 -4.32
N SER A 139 3.04 7.97 -5.38
CA SER A 139 2.15 6.84 -5.25
C SER A 139 2.92 5.59 -4.80
N PHE A 140 2.30 4.75 -3.98
CA PHE A 140 2.85 3.47 -3.49
C PHE A 140 4.19 3.60 -2.76
N THR A 141 4.43 4.71 -2.06
CA THR A 141 5.59 4.91 -1.18
C THR A 141 5.14 5.04 0.27
N LEU A 142 6.02 4.65 1.19
CA LEU A 142 5.78 4.72 2.64
C LEU A 142 6.70 5.77 3.28
N GLY A 143 6.22 6.41 4.36
CA GLY A 143 7.04 7.28 5.20
C GLY A 143 7.50 8.56 4.54
N GLY A 144 6.78 9.08 3.54
CA GLY A 144 7.09 10.35 2.89
C GLY A 144 8.28 10.32 1.94
N SER A 145 8.79 9.13 1.60
CA SER A 145 9.92 8.98 0.67
C SER A 145 9.65 9.62 -0.68
N GLY A 146 10.54 10.52 -1.12
CA GLY A 146 10.43 11.25 -2.38
C GLY A 146 9.41 12.39 -2.40
N GLY A 147 8.56 12.52 -1.37
CA GLY A 147 7.59 13.59 -1.23
C GLY A 147 8.18 14.87 -0.65
N GLY A 148 7.35 15.92 -0.59
CA GLY A 148 7.72 17.21 0.00
C GLY A 148 6.68 18.27 -0.29
N ILE A 149 6.93 19.46 0.24
CA ILE A 149 6.10 20.64 0.03
C ILE A 149 6.87 21.59 -0.88
N ALA A 150 6.20 22.02 -1.94
CA ALA A 150 6.73 23.00 -2.88
C ALA A 150 6.02 24.34 -2.67
N HIS A 151 6.79 25.39 -2.42
CA HIS A 151 6.31 26.77 -2.29
C HIS A 151 6.45 27.58 -3.58
N THR A 152 7.28 27.10 -4.51
CA THR A 152 7.56 27.76 -5.80
C THR A 152 7.61 26.73 -6.93
N PRO A 153 7.48 27.17 -8.20
CA PRO A 153 7.66 26.30 -9.35
C PRO A 153 9.03 25.62 -9.41
N GLU A 154 10.09 26.30 -8.94
CA GLU A 154 11.45 25.75 -8.89
C GLU A 154 11.54 24.58 -7.90
N GLU A 155 10.97 24.76 -6.70
CA GLU A 155 10.87 23.67 -5.71
C GLU A 155 10.00 22.54 -6.23
N MET A 156 8.91 22.85 -6.94
CA MET A 156 8.03 21.84 -7.54
C MET A 156 8.77 20.98 -8.57
N ARG A 157 9.67 21.56 -9.39
CA ARG A 157 10.51 20.80 -10.32
C ARG A 157 11.36 19.77 -9.58
N LEU A 158 12.07 20.20 -8.55
CA LEU A 158 12.97 19.32 -7.79
C LEU A 158 12.23 18.20 -7.05
N ILE A 159 11.14 18.58 -6.37
CA ILE A 159 10.36 17.63 -5.56
C ILE A 159 9.55 16.69 -6.46
N GLY A 160 8.96 17.24 -7.53
CA GLY A 160 8.17 16.47 -8.50
C GLY A 160 9.00 15.42 -9.23
N GLU A 161 10.19 15.79 -9.71
CA GLU A 161 11.11 14.85 -10.37
C GLU A 161 11.54 13.73 -9.42
N ARG A 162 11.96 14.09 -8.20
CA ARG A 162 12.31 13.12 -7.16
C ARG A 162 11.13 12.20 -6.80
N GLY A 163 9.93 12.77 -6.72
CA GLY A 163 8.71 12.04 -6.41
C GLY A 163 8.33 11.04 -7.50
N LEU A 164 8.41 11.44 -8.78
CA LEU A 164 8.16 10.55 -9.92
C LEU A 164 9.16 9.39 -9.96
N GLN A 165 10.44 9.66 -9.68
CA GLN A 165 11.48 8.62 -9.61
C GLN A 165 11.28 7.66 -8.42
N ALA A 166 10.81 8.16 -7.27
CA ALA A 166 10.57 7.35 -6.09
C ALA A 166 9.34 6.44 -6.22
N SER A 167 8.36 6.81 -7.05
CA SER A 167 7.15 6.03 -7.25
C SER A 167 7.38 4.83 -8.15
N PRO A 168 7.08 3.60 -7.72
CA PRO A 168 7.20 2.40 -8.55
C PRO A 168 6.36 2.43 -9.84
N VAL A 169 5.32 3.25 -9.84
CA VAL A 169 4.38 3.42 -10.97
C VAL A 169 4.56 4.77 -11.69
N HIS A 170 5.66 5.49 -11.40
CA HIS A 170 5.92 6.82 -11.95
C HIS A 170 4.72 7.77 -11.87
N SER A 171 4.13 7.87 -10.67
CA SER A 171 2.95 8.70 -10.44
C SER A 171 3.08 9.45 -9.11
N ILE A 172 2.72 10.71 -9.10
CA ILE A 172 2.64 11.55 -7.91
C ILE A 172 1.26 12.19 -7.78
N LEU A 173 0.83 12.39 -6.55
CA LEU A 173 -0.31 13.24 -6.22
C LEU A 173 0.22 14.63 -5.86
N VAL A 174 -0.33 15.64 -6.50
CA VAL A 174 -0.12 17.06 -6.17
C VAL A 174 -1.35 17.54 -5.42
N ASP A 175 -1.19 17.85 -4.13
CA ASP A 175 -2.27 18.26 -3.24
C ASP A 175 -2.15 19.72 -2.84
N PHE A 176 -3.29 20.37 -2.59
CA PHE A 176 -3.30 21.63 -1.85
C PHE A 176 -2.72 21.44 -0.45
N SER A 177 -1.81 22.30 -0.03
CA SER A 177 -1.19 22.20 1.28
C SER A 177 -2.12 22.68 2.39
N LEU A 178 -2.35 21.82 3.38
CA LEU A 178 -3.12 22.15 4.59
C LEU A 178 -2.24 22.62 5.76
N ILE A 179 -1.01 23.06 5.49
CA ILE A 179 -0.13 23.59 6.54
C ILE A 179 -0.81 24.72 7.29
N GLY A 180 -0.78 24.64 8.62
CA GLY A 180 -1.41 25.62 9.50
C GLY A 180 -2.89 25.36 9.81
N TRP A 181 -3.48 24.36 9.20
CA TRP A 181 -4.79 23.88 9.61
C TRP A 181 -4.69 23.07 10.91
N LYS A 182 -5.79 23.01 11.65
CA LYS A 182 -5.88 22.18 12.84
C LYS A 182 -6.09 20.73 12.42
N GLU A 183 -5.21 19.84 12.87
CA GLU A 183 -5.33 18.39 12.79
C GLU A 183 -6.03 17.82 14.03
#